data_b7346c8af2a3e01fe3c5ab62538ad134
#
_entry.id   b7346c8af2a3e01fe3c5ab62538ad134
#
_cell.length_a   1.000
_cell.length_b   1.000
_cell.length_c   1.000
_cell.angle_alpha   90.00
_cell.angle_beta   90.00
_cell.angle_gamma   90.00
#
_symmetry.space_group_name_H-M   'P 1'
#
loop_
_entity.id
_entity.type
_entity.pdbx_description
1 polymer ?
#
loop_
_entity_poly.entity_id
_entity_poly.type
_entity_poly.pdbx_seq_one_letter_code
_entity_poly.pdbx_strand_id
1 'polypeptide(L)'
;MKKKYYRKKRGPVNSKKITVDGITFASGLEKYMYEALKKAKIQAVYEGHTYEIFPGFMFDAYAYERCANGKGDYKDRGHKKILNISYTPDFIGRGFIIECKGRANESFPLRWKMFKQYVVKHLPGIKLY
;
A
#
# COMPACT_ATOMS: atom_id res chain seq x y z
N MET A 1 -26.07 38.41 -0.17
CA MET A 1 -25.43 37.47 0.79
C MET A 1 -24.88 36.26 0.04
N LYS A 2 -23.60 36.10 -0.02
CA LYS A 2 -22.98 34.92 -0.65
C LYS A 2 -23.03 33.77 0.35
N LYS A 3 -23.78 32.68 0.04
CA LYS A 3 -23.79 31.46 0.85
C LYS A 3 -22.40 30.80 0.81
N LYS A 4 -21.69 30.76 1.96
CA LYS A 4 -20.48 30.00 2.11
C LYS A 4 -20.86 28.51 2.08
N TYR A 5 -20.51 27.82 0.98
CA TYR A 5 -20.59 26.38 0.93
C TYR A 5 -19.43 25.78 1.76
N TYR A 6 -19.75 25.30 2.96
CA TYR A 6 -18.82 24.49 3.73
C TYR A 6 -18.72 23.11 3.08
N ARG A 7 -17.60 22.84 2.39
CA ARG A 7 -17.26 21.46 2.02
C ARG A 7 -17.05 20.68 3.32
N LYS A 8 -17.94 19.74 3.64
CA LYS A 8 -17.71 18.76 4.69
C LYS A 8 -16.40 18.04 4.36
N LYS A 9 -15.39 18.17 5.22
CA LYS A 9 -14.18 17.33 5.16
C LYS A 9 -14.67 15.89 5.26
N ARG A 10 -14.49 15.11 4.19
CA ARG A 10 -14.73 13.68 4.24
C ARG A 10 -13.68 13.12 5.21
N GLY A 11 -14.12 12.55 6.32
CA GLY A 11 -13.26 11.83 7.24
C GLY A 11 -12.58 10.64 6.56
N PRO A 12 -11.58 10.03 7.20
CA PRO A 12 -10.91 8.84 6.68
C PRO A 12 -11.96 7.76 6.41
N VAL A 13 -11.87 7.12 5.24
CA VAL A 13 -12.74 5.98 4.89
C VAL A 13 -12.30 4.81 5.75
N ASN A 14 -12.99 4.58 6.87
CA ASN A 14 -12.79 3.39 7.68
C ASN A 14 -13.47 2.20 6.98
N SER A 15 -12.68 1.39 6.28
CA SER A 15 -13.15 0.10 5.80
C SER A 15 -13.41 -0.83 7.01
N LYS A 16 -14.56 -1.49 7.01
CA LYS A 16 -14.89 -2.44 8.09
C LYS A 16 -14.09 -3.71 7.90
N LYS A 17 -13.38 -4.13 8.95
CA LYS A 17 -12.74 -5.45 9.01
C LYS A 17 -13.82 -6.53 9.09
N ILE A 18 -13.64 -7.60 8.33
CA ILE A 18 -14.59 -8.73 8.26
C ILE A 18 -13.81 -10.03 8.43
N THR A 19 -14.27 -10.92 9.31
CA THR A 19 -13.63 -12.23 9.53
C THR A 19 -14.46 -13.34 8.88
N VAL A 20 -13.81 -14.15 8.03
CA VAL A 20 -14.38 -15.33 7.38
C VAL A 20 -13.33 -16.44 7.39
N ASP A 21 -13.73 -17.67 7.74
CA ASP A 21 -12.83 -18.83 7.82
C ASP A 21 -11.58 -18.60 8.69
N GLY A 22 -11.71 -17.81 9.76
CA GLY A 22 -10.60 -17.46 10.65
C GLY A 22 -9.65 -16.38 10.07
N ILE A 23 -9.91 -15.85 8.89
CA ILE A 23 -9.11 -14.79 8.24
C ILE A 23 -9.82 -13.45 8.42
N THR A 24 -9.11 -12.46 8.93
CA THR A 24 -9.64 -11.10 9.07
C THR A 24 -9.20 -10.24 7.89
N PHE A 25 -10.16 -9.88 7.03
CA PHE A 25 -9.94 -9.05 5.85
C PHE A 25 -10.05 -7.57 6.21
N ALA A 26 -9.17 -6.75 5.64
CA ALA A 26 -9.14 -5.31 5.88
C ALA A 26 -10.29 -4.57 5.19
N SER A 27 -10.93 -5.17 4.20
CA SER A 27 -12.04 -4.58 3.45
C SER A 27 -13.04 -5.62 2.94
N GLY A 28 -14.25 -5.16 2.58
CA GLY A 28 -15.26 -6.01 1.96
C GLY A 28 -14.85 -6.49 0.57
N LEU A 29 -14.05 -5.72 -0.16
CA LEU A 29 -13.54 -6.09 -1.48
C LEU A 29 -12.58 -7.28 -1.39
N GLU A 30 -11.70 -7.30 -0.39
CA GLU A 30 -10.79 -8.42 -0.14
C GLU A 30 -11.56 -9.69 0.25
N LYS A 31 -12.56 -9.56 1.13
CA LYS A 31 -13.48 -10.67 1.45
C LYS A 31 -14.17 -11.22 0.20
N TYR A 32 -14.72 -10.34 -0.63
CA TYR A 32 -15.37 -10.74 -1.88
C TYR A 32 -14.42 -11.50 -2.80
N MET A 33 -13.19 -11.02 -2.95
CA MET A 33 -12.17 -11.69 -3.76
C MET A 33 -11.82 -13.07 -3.21
N TYR A 34 -11.67 -13.19 -1.88
CA TYR A 34 -11.43 -14.46 -1.23
C TYR A 34 -12.53 -15.48 -1.52
N GLU A 35 -13.78 -15.07 -1.37
CA GLU A 35 -14.94 -15.93 -1.65
C GLU A 35 -15.02 -16.32 -3.13
N ALA A 36 -14.72 -15.39 -4.04
CA ALA A 36 -14.69 -15.65 -5.48
C ALA A 36 -13.59 -16.67 -5.86
N LEU A 37 -12.39 -16.53 -5.31
CA LEU A 37 -11.29 -17.47 -5.52
C LEU A 37 -11.65 -18.87 -4.98
N LYS A 38 -12.21 -18.93 -3.78
CA LYS A 38 -12.67 -20.19 -3.16
C LYS A 38 -13.73 -20.89 -4.00
N LYS A 39 -14.74 -20.14 -4.48
CA LYS A 39 -15.79 -20.65 -5.37
C LYS A 39 -15.24 -21.19 -6.68
N ALA A 40 -14.27 -20.50 -7.26
CA ALA A 40 -13.59 -20.91 -8.48
C ALA A 40 -12.56 -22.04 -8.26
N LYS A 41 -12.36 -22.49 -7.03
CA LYS A 41 -11.34 -23.48 -6.63
C LYS A 41 -9.91 -23.08 -7.01
N ILE A 42 -9.62 -21.78 -6.97
CA ILE A 42 -8.30 -21.21 -7.19
C ILE A 42 -7.64 -21.01 -5.84
N GLN A 43 -6.47 -21.65 -5.65
CA GLN A 43 -5.70 -21.51 -4.41
C GLN A 43 -4.89 -20.20 -4.43
N ALA A 44 -5.10 -19.39 -3.41
CA ALA A 44 -4.31 -18.19 -3.15
C ALA A 44 -4.23 -17.94 -1.64
N VAL A 45 -3.13 -17.36 -1.20
CA VAL A 45 -2.89 -17.04 0.22
C VAL A 45 -3.09 -15.55 0.42
N TYR A 46 -3.92 -15.20 1.39
CA TYR A 46 -4.15 -13.82 1.79
C TYR A 46 -2.96 -13.29 2.58
N GLU A 47 -2.38 -12.17 2.13
CA GLU A 47 -1.20 -11.53 2.73
C GLU A 47 -0.03 -12.51 3.00
N GLY A 48 0.17 -13.45 2.07
CA GLY A 48 1.07 -14.59 2.28
C GLY A 48 2.56 -14.23 2.32
N HIS A 49 2.96 -13.07 1.82
CA HIS A 49 4.36 -12.64 1.82
C HIS A 49 4.48 -11.12 1.73
N THR A 50 5.49 -10.58 2.40
CA THR A 50 5.86 -9.16 2.34
C THR A 50 7.17 -9.03 1.57
N TYR A 51 7.16 -8.24 0.51
CA TYR A 51 8.31 -7.99 -0.35
C TYR A 51 9.00 -6.68 0.01
N GLU A 52 10.32 -6.70 0.12
CA GLU A 52 11.10 -5.47 0.21
C GLU A 52 11.29 -4.90 -1.21
N ILE A 53 10.58 -3.82 -1.52
CA ILE A 53 10.57 -3.20 -2.86
C ILE A 53 11.56 -2.06 -3.01
N PHE A 54 12.05 -1.53 -1.91
CA PHE A 54 13.09 -0.51 -1.85
C PHE A 54 13.99 -0.77 -0.63
N PRO A 55 15.29 -1.03 -0.80
CA PRO A 55 16.16 -1.29 0.33
C PRO A 55 16.41 -0.03 1.17
N GLY A 56 16.50 -0.19 2.49
CA GLY A 56 16.95 0.89 3.36
C GLY A 56 18.41 1.24 3.13
N PHE A 57 18.80 2.44 3.44
CA PHE A 57 20.17 2.93 3.27
C PHE A 57 20.51 4.05 4.26
N MET A 58 21.80 4.36 4.39
CA MET A 58 22.26 5.51 5.14
C MET A 58 22.30 6.75 4.23
N PHE A 59 21.49 7.73 4.54
CA PHE A 59 21.55 9.03 3.87
C PHE A 59 22.52 9.95 4.63
N ASP A 60 23.76 9.95 4.15
CA ASP A 60 24.82 10.74 4.75
C ASP A 60 25.04 12.06 3.99
N ALA A 61 23.98 12.85 3.90
CA ALA A 61 23.96 14.15 3.28
C ALA A 61 23.00 15.08 3.99
N TYR A 62 22.98 16.35 3.60
CA TYR A 62 22.07 17.35 4.14
C TYR A 62 20.71 17.29 3.44
N ALA A 63 19.63 17.40 4.22
CA ALA A 63 18.26 17.51 3.72
C ALA A 63 17.51 18.55 4.53
N TYR A 64 17.47 19.77 4.04
CA TYR A 64 16.76 20.86 4.73
C TYR A 64 15.28 20.80 4.39
N GLU A 65 14.48 20.51 5.39
CA GLU A 65 13.03 20.37 5.28
C GLU A 65 12.32 21.41 6.13
N ARG A 66 11.21 21.91 5.63
CA ARG A 66 10.40 22.89 6.35
C ARG A 66 9.78 22.26 7.60
N CYS A 67 9.89 22.95 8.73
CA CYS A 67 9.24 22.55 9.96
C CYS A 67 7.72 22.80 9.90
N ALA A 68 6.94 21.90 10.50
CA ALA A 68 5.48 22.00 10.55
C ALA A 68 4.98 22.94 11.67
N ASN A 69 5.75 24.00 12.00
CA ASN A 69 5.43 24.96 13.07
C ASN A 69 4.74 26.24 12.57
N GLY A 70 4.53 26.39 11.27
CA GLY A 70 3.92 27.58 10.65
C GLY A 70 4.82 28.82 10.60
N LYS A 71 6.07 28.76 11.08
CA LYS A 71 6.99 29.90 11.16
C LYS A 71 7.92 30.05 9.93
N GLY A 72 7.90 29.08 9.00
CA GLY A 72 8.77 29.06 7.83
C GLY A 72 10.19 28.60 8.13
N ASP A 73 10.45 28.03 9.29
CA ASP A 73 11.75 27.51 9.68
C ASP A 73 12.08 26.22 8.93
N TYR A 74 13.38 26.01 8.65
CA TYR A 74 13.92 24.80 8.05
C TYR A 74 14.81 24.07 9.05
N LYS A 75 14.82 22.76 8.99
CA LYS A 75 15.69 21.90 9.78
C LYS A 75 16.37 20.88 8.90
N ASP A 76 17.65 20.61 9.18
CA ASP A 76 18.36 19.51 8.53
C ASP A 76 17.84 18.17 9.06
N ARG A 77 17.30 17.34 8.17
CA ARG A 77 16.83 15.98 8.44
C ARG A 77 17.67 14.93 7.75
N GLY A 78 18.85 15.30 7.30
CA GLY A 78 19.84 14.38 6.74
C GLY A 78 20.62 13.61 7.80
N HIS A 79 21.70 12.98 7.37
CA HIS A 79 22.62 12.19 8.22
C HIS A 79 21.92 11.13 9.06
N LYS A 80 21.02 10.38 8.45
CA LYS A 80 20.25 9.35 9.14
C LYS A 80 19.96 8.14 8.26
N LYS A 81 19.64 7.04 8.90
CA LYS A 81 19.18 5.83 8.22
C LYS A 81 17.79 6.04 7.62
N ILE A 82 17.66 5.75 6.36
CA ILE A 82 16.39 5.64 5.66
C ILE A 82 15.94 4.19 5.69
N LEU A 83 14.73 3.96 6.18
CA LEU A 83 14.16 2.63 6.29
C LEU A 83 13.75 2.10 4.92
N ASN A 84 13.70 0.78 4.79
CA ASN A 84 13.19 0.12 3.60
C ASN A 84 11.70 0.44 3.35
N ILE A 85 11.26 0.24 2.12
CA ILE A 85 9.85 0.23 1.75
C ILE A 85 9.47 -1.20 1.42
N SER A 86 8.45 -1.71 2.07
CA SER A 86 7.91 -3.04 1.82
C SER A 86 6.50 -2.97 1.25
N TYR A 87 6.08 -4.06 0.61
CA TYR A 87 4.76 -4.21 0.02
C TYR A 87 4.22 -5.62 0.29
N THR A 88 3.00 -5.68 0.80
CA THR A 88 2.28 -6.93 1.03
C THR A 88 1.05 -6.97 0.13
N PRO A 89 1.07 -7.74 -0.97
CA PRO A 89 -0.10 -7.89 -1.83
C PRO A 89 -1.20 -8.68 -1.13
N ASP A 90 -2.45 -8.45 -1.55
CA ASP A 90 -3.60 -9.07 -0.88
C ASP A 90 -3.65 -10.59 -1.09
N PHE A 91 -3.46 -11.08 -2.30
CA PHE A 91 -3.49 -12.51 -2.59
C PHE A 91 -2.32 -12.95 -3.45
N ILE A 92 -1.71 -14.06 -3.06
CA ILE A 92 -0.62 -14.70 -3.79
C ILE A 92 -1.04 -16.12 -4.15
N GLY A 93 -1.09 -16.40 -5.44
CA GLY A 93 -1.33 -17.73 -5.99
C GLY A 93 -0.16 -18.22 -6.83
N ARG A 94 -0.30 -19.39 -7.40
CA ARG A 94 0.71 -19.96 -8.30
C ARG A 94 0.73 -19.22 -9.63
N GLY A 95 1.75 -18.42 -9.86
CA GLY A 95 1.92 -17.67 -11.10
C GLY A 95 1.14 -16.35 -11.17
N PHE A 96 0.50 -15.92 -10.09
CA PHE A 96 -0.24 -14.66 -10.06
C PHE A 96 -0.26 -13.99 -8.68
N ILE A 97 -0.46 -12.69 -8.70
CA ILE A 97 -0.67 -11.86 -7.51
C ILE A 97 -1.85 -10.93 -7.77
N ILE A 98 -2.73 -10.79 -6.80
CA ILE A 98 -3.91 -9.92 -6.87
C ILE A 98 -3.82 -8.83 -5.80
N GLU A 99 -4.06 -7.59 -6.20
CA GLU A 99 -4.27 -6.45 -5.31
C GLU A 99 -5.70 -5.93 -5.44
N CYS A 100 -6.44 -5.95 -4.34
CA CYS A 100 -7.81 -5.45 -4.28
C CYS A 100 -7.81 -3.97 -3.92
N LYS A 101 -8.19 -3.10 -4.86
CA LYS A 101 -8.15 -1.65 -4.65
C LYS A 101 -9.46 -0.98 -5.02
N GLY A 102 -10.21 -0.53 -4.02
CA GLY A 102 -11.39 0.31 -4.23
C GLY A 102 -11.01 1.77 -4.49
N ARG A 103 -10.19 2.34 -3.61
CA ARG A 103 -9.58 3.67 -3.76
C ARG A 103 -8.09 3.57 -3.53
N ALA A 104 -7.31 4.01 -4.51
CA ALA A 104 -5.89 4.20 -4.33
C ALA A 104 -5.62 5.43 -3.45
N ASN A 105 -4.79 5.29 -2.41
CA ASN A 105 -4.20 6.43 -1.73
C ASN A 105 -3.02 6.98 -2.55
N GLU A 106 -2.46 8.13 -2.15
CA GLU A 106 -1.37 8.78 -2.89
C GLU A 106 -0.10 7.93 -2.99
N SER A 107 0.18 7.08 -1.99
CA SER A 107 1.39 6.24 -1.95
C SER A 107 1.26 4.95 -2.77
N PHE A 108 0.05 4.46 -3.02
CA PHE A 108 -0.17 3.20 -3.71
C PHE A 108 0.35 3.19 -5.16
N PRO A 109 0.07 4.19 -6.01
CA PRO A 109 0.60 4.21 -7.38
C PRO A 109 2.13 4.12 -7.43
N LEU A 110 2.82 4.76 -6.49
CA LEU A 110 4.28 4.71 -6.39
C LEU A 110 4.76 3.32 -5.97
N ARG A 111 4.18 2.74 -4.93
CA ARG A 111 4.49 1.37 -4.47
C ARG A 111 4.22 0.33 -5.54
N TRP A 112 3.13 0.49 -6.29
CA TRP A 112 2.77 -0.41 -7.38
C TRP A 112 3.79 -0.39 -8.52
N LYS A 113 4.28 0.78 -8.91
CA LYS A 113 5.37 0.91 -9.88
C LYS A 113 6.65 0.22 -9.39
N MET A 114 7.02 0.44 -8.14
CA MET A 114 8.19 -0.20 -7.54
C MET A 114 8.03 -1.70 -7.45
N PHE A 115 6.85 -2.19 -7.12
CA PHE A 115 6.55 -3.61 -7.07
C PHE A 115 6.59 -4.27 -8.47
N LYS A 116 6.11 -3.59 -9.49
CA LYS A 116 6.25 -4.06 -10.89
C LYS A 116 7.71 -4.24 -11.28
N GLN A 117 8.59 -3.32 -10.90
CA GLN A 117 10.02 -3.47 -11.13
C GLN A 117 10.59 -4.67 -10.37
N TYR A 118 10.18 -4.86 -9.12
CA TYR A 118 10.56 -6.00 -8.31
C TYR A 118 10.15 -7.32 -8.96
N VAL A 119 8.91 -7.41 -9.46
CA VAL A 119 8.39 -8.61 -10.14
C VAL A 119 9.22 -8.96 -11.38
N VAL A 120 9.53 -7.98 -12.20
CA VAL A 120 10.37 -8.20 -13.41
C VAL A 120 11.75 -8.74 -13.03
N LYS A 121 12.34 -8.24 -11.95
CA LYS A 121 13.69 -8.63 -11.52
C LYS A 121 13.73 -9.96 -10.77
N HIS A 122 12.74 -10.24 -9.93
CA HIS A 122 12.82 -11.32 -8.94
C HIS A 122 11.73 -12.39 -9.07
N LEU A 123 10.64 -12.09 -9.75
CA LEU A 123 9.49 -12.98 -9.90
C LEU A 123 9.08 -13.12 -11.39
N PRO A 124 10.01 -13.56 -12.28
CA PRO A 124 9.70 -13.62 -13.71
C PRO A 124 8.52 -14.56 -13.98
N GLY A 125 7.63 -14.14 -14.88
CA GLY A 125 6.46 -14.91 -15.27
C GLY A 125 5.22 -14.74 -14.37
N ILE A 126 5.31 -14.01 -13.27
CA ILE A 126 4.16 -13.69 -12.41
C ILE A 126 3.26 -12.67 -13.11
N LYS A 127 1.95 -12.93 -13.11
CA LYS A 127 0.93 -11.98 -13.58
C LYS A 127 0.35 -11.20 -12.41
N LEU A 128 0.16 -9.90 -12.62
CA LEU A 128 -0.47 -9.00 -11.64
C LEU A 128 -1.89 -8.65 -12.08
N TYR A 129 -2.80 -8.62 -11.13
CA TYR A 129 -4.21 -8.27 -11.32
C TYR A 129 -4.68 -7.19 -10.35
#